data_7a2bd3daa8c967872d1f747c4f5a0fa3
#
_entry.id   7a2bd3daa8c967872d1f747c4f5a0fa3
#
_cell.length_a   1.000
_cell.length_b   1.000
_cell.length_c   1.000
_cell.angle_alpha   90.00
_cell.angle_beta   90.00
_cell.angle_gamma   90.00
#
_symmetry.space_group_name_H-M   'P 1'
#
loop_
_entity.id
_entity.type
_entity.pdbx_description
1 polymer ?
#
loop_
_entity_poly.entity_id
_entity_poly.type
_entity_poly.pdbx_seq_one_letter_code
_entity_poly.pdbx_strand_id
1 'polypeptide(L)'
;CADYLFDLAELGVAGVNFHGSFNCRGYTSFCALKNGGYHVHGHYYGMLFFRQAARGRVVTLTRSGDGANLTGHAVLGDDGSLRVALINKDLESDAKVAIHLPERSGQASVMRLRAPAIDAKNDITLGGAGVAADGTWKPKSTESIAAQDGIYPIEVPAASAALLVIGAERPGTPADPAEPSSRPR
;
A
#
# COMPACT_ATOMS: atom_id res chain seq x y z
N CYS A 1 12.61 4.05 2.75
CA CYS A 1 11.90 4.63 3.91
C CYS A 1 10.69 3.79 4.30
N ALA A 2 9.73 3.53 3.40
CA ALA A 2 8.52 2.76 3.75
C ALA A 2 8.87 1.36 4.29
N ASP A 3 9.68 0.60 3.57
CA ASP A 3 10.15 -0.73 3.96
C ASP A 3 10.75 -0.73 5.37
N TYR A 4 11.69 0.17 5.62
CA TYR A 4 12.30 0.36 6.94
C TYR A 4 11.29 0.63 8.06
N LEU A 5 10.24 1.41 7.79
CA LEU A 5 9.19 1.68 8.78
C LEU A 5 8.35 0.43 9.08
N PHE A 6 8.09 -0.39 8.08
CA PHE A 6 7.40 -1.67 8.28
C PHE A 6 8.25 -2.65 9.08
N ASP A 7 9.54 -2.80 8.72
CA ASP A 7 10.46 -3.66 9.46
C ASP A 7 10.52 -3.30 10.95
N LEU A 8 10.58 -2.00 11.25
CA LEU A 8 10.57 -1.53 12.63
C LEU A 8 9.22 -1.76 13.33
N ALA A 9 8.11 -1.58 12.62
CA ALA A 9 6.78 -1.84 13.17
C ALA A 9 6.60 -3.34 13.50
N GLU A 10 7.10 -4.24 12.65
CA GLU A 10 7.12 -5.69 12.88
C GLU A 10 7.95 -6.07 14.11
N LEU A 11 9.02 -5.33 14.39
CA LEU A 11 9.85 -5.48 15.59
C LEU A 11 9.24 -4.81 16.84
N GLY A 12 8.07 -4.18 16.74
CA GLY A 12 7.39 -3.52 17.85
C GLY A 12 7.97 -2.17 18.24
N VAL A 13 8.75 -1.52 17.38
CA VAL A 13 9.28 -0.18 17.61
C VAL A 13 8.15 0.84 17.57
N ALA A 14 7.96 1.59 18.66
CA ALA A 14 6.84 2.50 18.85
C ALA A 14 6.94 3.80 18.03
N GLY A 15 8.12 4.17 17.58
CA GLY A 15 8.30 5.41 16.81
C GLY A 15 9.72 5.59 16.29
N VAL A 16 9.85 6.42 15.25
CA VAL A 16 11.10 6.72 14.58
C VAL A 16 11.27 8.23 14.43
N ASN A 17 12.42 8.74 14.77
CA ASN A 17 12.81 10.12 14.51
C ASN A 17 13.72 10.19 13.29
N PHE A 18 13.27 10.88 12.25
CA PHE A 18 14.08 11.14 11.07
C PHE A 18 14.79 12.46 11.22
N HIS A 19 16.10 12.44 10.95
CA HIS A 19 16.86 13.68 10.85
C HIS A 19 16.38 14.51 9.66
N GLY A 20 16.24 15.81 9.83
CA GLY A 20 15.80 16.70 8.76
C GLY A 20 16.11 18.17 9.06
N SER A 21 15.93 18.99 8.04
CA SER A 21 16.05 20.44 8.15
C SER A 21 15.02 21.12 7.25
N PHE A 22 14.80 22.43 7.45
CA PHE A 22 13.86 23.19 6.59
C PHE A 22 14.51 23.68 5.29
N ASN A 23 15.79 23.47 5.08
CA ASN A 23 16.43 23.79 3.80
C ASN A 23 16.28 22.62 2.82
N CYS A 24 16.27 22.94 1.51
CA CYS A 24 16.09 21.94 0.44
C CYS A 24 17.37 21.15 0.11
N ARG A 25 18.25 20.94 1.08
CA ARG A 25 19.52 20.22 0.92
C ARG A 25 19.58 19.01 1.85
N GLY A 26 20.26 17.96 1.41
CA GLY A 26 20.50 16.76 2.22
C GLY A 26 19.26 15.86 2.38
N TYR A 27 19.17 15.19 3.52
CA TYR A 27 18.19 14.13 3.82
C TYR A 27 16.87 14.65 4.38
N THR A 28 16.42 15.81 3.97
CA THR A 28 15.17 16.36 4.47
C THR A 28 13.96 15.70 3.81
N SER A 29 12.90 15.47 4.59
CA SER A 29 11.63 14.93 4.07
C SER A 29 10.84 15.99 3.30
N PHE A 30 10.97 17.25 3.70
CA PHE A 30 10.37 18.42 3.07
C PHE A 30 11.23 19.65 3.30
N CYS A 31 11.01 20.69 2.52
CA CYS A 31 11.66 21.98 2.72
C CYS A 31 10.70 23.14 2.44
N ALA A 32 10.96 24.27 3.08
CA ALA A 32 10.22 25.51 2.85
C ALA A 32 10.67 26.17 1.54
N LEU A 33 9.69 26.63 0.76
CA LEU A 33 9.92 27.40 -0.47
C LEU A 33 10.04 28.90 -0.16
N LYS A 34 10.86 29.63 -0.92
CA LYS A 34 11.07 31.07 -0.73
C LYS A 34 9.79 31.91 -0.97
N ASN A 35 8.90 31.41 -1.79
CA ASN A 35 7.61 32.03 -2.13
C ASN A 35 6.45 31.58 -1.22
N GLY A 36 6.77 30.91 -0.12
CA GLY A 36 5.79 30.26 0.76
C GLY A 36 5.43 28.85 0.29
N GLY A 37 4.90 28.04 1.22
CA GLY A 37 4.58 26.65 0.99
C GLY A 37 5.78 25.72 1.16
N TYR A 38 5.58 24.44 0.75
CA TYR A 38 6.52 23.37 0.98
C TYR A 38 6.77 22.57 -0.28
N HIS A 39 7.98 22.06 -0.42
CA HIS A 39 8.32 20.99 -1.36
C HIS A 39 8.64 19.72 -0.58
N VAL A 40 8.07 18.59 -0.99
CA VAL A 40 8.28 17.29 -0.35
C VAL A 40 9.15 16.38 -1.22
N HIS A 41 10.01 15.62 -0.56
CA HIS A 41 10.96 14.72 -1.20
C HIS A 41 10.47 13.26 -1.13
N GLY A 42 11.13 12.35 -1.83
CA GLY A 42 10.79 10.92 -1.85
C GLY A 42 10.68 10.27 -0.47
N HIS A 43 11.46 10.74 0.50
CA HIS A 43 11.38 10.30 1.88
C HIS A 43 10.00 10.54 2.50
N TYR A 44 9.41 11.71 2.27
CA TYR A 44 8.05 12.03 2.73
C TYR A 44 7.00 11.11 2.11
N TYR A 45 7.13 10.82 0.80
CA TYR A 45 6.21 9.89 0.13
C TYR A 45 6.30 8.47 0.69
N GLY A 46 7.49 8.03 1.09
CA GLY A 46 7.67 6.76 1.79
C GLY A 46 6.94 6.73 3.14
N MET A 47 7.01 7.81 3.92
CA MET A 47 6.25 7.94 5.18
C MET A 47 4.74 8.02 4.93
N LEU A 48 4.31 8.75 3.89
CA LEU A 48 2.91 8.87 3.52
C LEU A 48 2.33 7.52 3.07
N PHE A 49 3.07 6.75 2.29
CA PHE A 49 2.71 5.40 1.89
C PHE A 49 2.56 4.49 3.11
N PHE A 50 3.53 4.47 4.01
CA PHE A 50 3.46 3.72 5.26
C PHE A 50 2.22 4.11 6.07
N ARG A 51 1.95 5.41 6.25
CA ARG A 51 0.77 5.90 6.97
C ARG A 51 -0.55 5.40 6.35
N GLN A 52 -0.63 5.25 5.03
CA GLN A 52 -1.85 4.72 4.40
C GLN A 52 -2.01 3.22 4.67
N ALA A 53 -0.92 2.47 4.72
CA ALA A 53 -0.91 1.03 4.91
C ALA A 53 -1.01 0.61 6.39
N ALA A 54 -0.27 1.26 7.29
CA ALA A 54 -0.08 0.87 8.68
C ALA A 54 -1.23 1.33 9.61
N ARG A 55 -2.48 1.05 9.21
CA ARG A 55 -3.68 1.38 10.00
C ARG A 55 -4.30 0.11 10.55
N GLY A 56 -3.80 -0.37 11.67
CA GLY A 56 -4.25 -1.60 12.30
C GLY A 56 -3.10 -2.41 12.89
N ARG A 57 -3.27 -3.70 12.95
CA ARG A 57 -2.31 -4.65 13.51
C ARG A 57 -1.52 -5.33 12.39
N VAL A 58 -0.19 -5.32 12.48
CA VAL A 58 0.68 -6.10 11.59
C VAL A 58 0.35 -7.59 11.71
N VAL A 59 0.24 -8.26 10.60
CA VAL A 59 -0.02 -9.71 10.51
C VAL A 59 1.05 -10.37 9.66
N THR A 60 1.30 -11.65 9.94
CA THR A 60 2.32 -12.41 9.23
C THR A 60 1.97 -12.54 7.75
N LEU A 61 2.93 -12.23 6.89
CA LEU A 61 2.89 -12.47 5.46
C LEU A 61 4.00 -13.48 5.12
N THR A 62 3.62 -14.59 4.48
CA THR A 62 4.58 -15.58 4.01
C THR A 62 4.84 -15.35 2.52
N ARG A 63 6.10 -15.26 2.16
CA ARG A 63 6.53 -15.14 0.77
C ARG A 63 7.08 -16.47 0.27
N SER A 64 6.72 -16.86 -0.95
CA SER A 64 7.31 -17.95 -1.71
C SER A 64 7.80 -17.46 -3.08
N GLY A 65 8.76 -18.15 -3.67
CA GLY A 65 9.37 -17.79 -4.95
C GLY A 65 10.68 -17.01 -4.80
N ASP A 66 11.55 -17.19 -5.81
CA ASP A 66 12.90 -16.65 -5.83
C ASP A 66 13.03 -15.46 -6.78
N GLY A 67 14.04 -14.63 -6.55
CA GLY A 67 14.64 -13.72 -7.54
C GLY A 67 14.19 -12.28 -7.52
N ALA A 68 12.99 -11.91 -7.04
CA ALA A 68 12.60 -10.51 -7.03
C ALA A 68 13.10 -9.78 -5.77
N ASN A 69 13.69 -8.60 -5.94
CA ASN A 69 14.02 -7.70 -4.82
C ASN A 69 12.73 -6.99 -4.33
N LEU A 70 11.76 -7.79 -3.92
CA LEU A 70 10.43 -7.37 -3.48
C LEU A 70 10.26 -7.64 -1.99
N THR A 71 9.75 -6.70 -1.23
CA THR A 71 9.24 -6.92 0.13
C THR A 71 7.73 -6.76 0.17
N GLY A 72 7.10 -7.47 1.10
CA GLY A 72 5.67 -7.40 1.33
C GLY A 72 5.36 -7.34 2.81
N HIS A 73 4.41 -6.49 3.19
CA HIS A 73 3.95 -6.31 4.56
C HIS A 73 2.43 -6.33 4.60
N ALA A 74 1.85 -6.91 5.63
CA ALA A 74 0.40 -7.02 5.76
C ALA A 74 -0.09 -6.44 7.09
N VAL A 75 -1.20 -5.70 7.03
CA VAL A 75 -1.83 -5.05 8.18
C VAL A 75 -3.33 -5.32 8.15
N LEU A 76 -3.83 -5.91 9.22
CA LEU A 76 -5.26 -6.08 9.45
C LEU A 76 -5.81 -4.84 10.13
N GLY A 77 -6.68 -4.12 9.45
CA GLY A 77 -7.33 -2.92 9.98
C GLY A 77 -8.42 -3.23 11.00
N ASP A 78 -8.72 -2.27 11.87
CA ASP A 78 -9.80 -2.37 12.86
C ASP A 78 -11.18 -2.47 12.18
N ASP A 79 -11.28 -2.03 10.93
CA ASP A 79 -12.42 -2.15 10.04
C ASP A 79 -12.53 -3.55 9.38
N GLY A 80 -11.65 -4.48 9.73
CA GLY A 80 -11.54 -5.81 9.13
C GLY A 80 -10.92 -5.83 7.72
N SER A 81 -10.56 -4.68 7.15
CA SER A 81 -9.85 -4.62 5.88
C SER A 81 -8.43 -5.17 6.01
N LEU A 82 -7.96 -5.88 5.00
CA LEU A 82 -6.57 -6.30 4.90
C LEU A 82 -5.83 -5.35 3.96
N ARG A 83 -4.74 -4.78 4.44
CA ARG A 83 -3.84 -3.90 3.69
C ARG A 83 -2.55 -4.65 3.40
N VAL A 84 -2.21 -4.80 2.12
CA VAL A 84 -0.97 -5.44 1.70
C VAL A 84 -0.11 -4.41 0.97
N ALA A 85 1.03 -4.09 1.55
CA ALA A 85 2.03 -3.21 0.96
C ALA A 85 3.09 -4.06 0.26
N LEU A 86 3.30 -3.83 -1.02
CA LEU A 86 4.32 -4.47 -1.85
C LEU A 86 5.32 -3.41 -2.28
N ILE A 87 6.61 -3.63 -2.06
CA ILE A 87 7.68 -2.67 -2.37
C ILE A 87 8.70 -3.38 -3.25
N ASN A 88 8.72 -3.03 -4.54
CA ASN A 88 9.69 -3.55 -5.48
C ASN A 88 10.93 -2.63 -5.49
N LYS A 89 12.04 -3.16 -4.97
CA LYS A 89 13.34 -2.48 -4.88
C LYS A 89 14.25 -2.83 -6.05
N ASP A 90 13.82 -3.71 -6.95
CA ASP A 90 14.52 -3.95 -8.19
C ASP A 90 14.44 -2.69 -9.07
N LEU A 91 15.55 -2.35 -9.73
CA LEU A 91 15.63 -1.12 -10.54
C LEU A 91 15.22 -1.32 -12.00
N GLU A 92 15.18 -2.58 -12.45
CA GLU A 92 15.02 -2.92 -13.86
C GLU A 92 13.85 -3.88 -14.12
N SER A 93 13.51 -4.71 -13.10
CA SER A 93 12.56 -5.81 -13.27
C SER A 93 11.25 -5.55 -12.54
N ASP A 94 10.15 -5.69 -13.25
CA ASP A 94 8.81 -5.69 -12.69
C ASP A 94 8.56 -7.01 -11.93
N ALA A 95 7.87 -6.92 -10.81
CA ALA A 95 7.50 -8.08 -10.01
C ALA A 95 6.05 -8.48 -10.25
N LYS A 96 5.82 -9.71 -10.72
CA LYS A 96 4.48 -10.30 -10.80
C LYS A 96 4.19 -11.08 -9.54
N VAL A 97 3.13 -10.70 -8.84
CA VAL A 97 2.78 -11.22 -7.51
C VAL A 97 1.38 -11.81 -7.54
N ALA A 98 1.22 -12.97 -6.93
CA ALA A 98 -0.07 -13.58 -6.63
C ALA A 98 -0.27 -13.55 -5.11
N ILE A 99 -1.25 -12.78 -4.63
CA ILE A 99 -1.57 -12.72 -3.21
C ILE A 99 -2.68 -13.74 -2.96
N HIS A 100 -2.37 -14.79 -2.19
CA HIS A 100 -3.28 -15.87 -1.88
C HIS A 100 -4.06 -15.56 -0.60
N LEU A 101 -5.37 -15.41 -0.73
CA LEU A 101 -6.30 -15.16 0.36
C LEU A 101 -7.57 -15.99 0.13
N PRO A 102 -7.52 -17.31 0.38
CA PRO A 102 -8.60 -18.23 -0.01
C PRO A 102 -9.94 -17.89 0.66
N GLU A 103 -9.91 -17.27 1.83
CA GLU A 103 -11.11 -16.88 2.57
C GLU A 103 -11.63 -15.47 2.23
N ARG A 104 -10.98 -14.78 1.28
CA ARG A 104 -11.38 -13.45 0.84
C ARG A 104 -11.69 -13.43 -0.63
N SER A 105 -12.82 -12.86 -0.96
CA SER A 105 -13.29 -12.67 -2.33
C SER A 105 -13.64 -11.19 -2.57
N GLY A 106 -13.89 -10.84 -3.82
CA GLY A 106 -14.29 -9.50 -4.19
C GLY A 106 -13.16 -8.66 -4.73
N GLN A 107 -13.31 -7.34 -4.63
CA GLN A 107 -12.39 -6.39 -5.22
C GLN A 107 -11.43 -5.81 -4.17
N ALA A 108 -10.18 -5.66 -4.56
CA ALA A 108 -9.19 -4.86 -3.85
C ALA A 108 -8.99 -3.52 -4.56
N SER A 109 -8.89 -2.44 -3.81
CA SER A 109 -8.40 -1.18 -4.33
C SER A 109 -6.87 -1.15 -4.30
N VAL A 110 -6.24 -0.58 -5.33
CA VAL A 110 -4.78 -0.49 -5.43
C VAL A 110 -4.36 0.96 -5.55
N MET A 111 -3.48 1.38 -4.66
CA MET A 111 -2.84 2.69 -4.68
C MET A 111 -1.35 2.51 -4.98
N ARG A 112 -0.82 3.26 -5.95
CA ARG A 112 0.56 3.15 -6.41
C ARG A 112 1.41 4.31 -5.92
N LEU A 113 2.60 4.01 -5.41
CA LEU A 113 3.69 4.96 -5.22
C LEU A 113 4.64 4.85 -6.42
N ARG A 114 4.78 5.92 -7.17
CA ARG A 114 5.59 5.99 -8.40
C ARG A 114 6.44 7.24 -8.45
N ALA A 115 7.56 7.13 -9.13
CA ALA A 115 8.44 8.23 -9.47
C ALA A 115 9.00 8.02 -10.89
N PRO A 116 9.48 9.06 -11.58
CA PRO A 116 10.13 8.92 -12.91
C PRO A 116 11.42 8.11 -12.87
N ALA A 117 12.15 8.16 -11.74
CA ALA A 117 13.39 7.41 -11.50
C ALA A 117 13.61 7.21 -10.00
N ILE A 118 14.52 6.31 -9.62
CA ILE A 118 14.82 6.00 -8.22
C ILE A 118 15.38 7.22 -7.45
N ASP A 119 16.07 8.10 -8.12
CA ASP A 119 16.68 9.33 -7.60
C ASP A 119 15.82 10.58 -7.88
N ALA A 120 14.58 10.40 -8.35
CA ALA A 120 13.68 11.50 -8.66
C ALA A 120 13.45 12.40 -7.45
N LYS A 121 13.60 13.71 -7.69
CA LYS A 121 13.31 14.76 -6.69
C LYS A 121 11.95 15.41 -6.88
N ASN A 122 11.37 15.24 -8.07
CA ASN A 122 10.09 15.80 -8.48
C ASN A 122 9.22 14.69 -9.11
N ASP A 123 7.96 15.01 -9.35
CA ASP A 123 6.99 14.15 -10.05
C ASP A 123 6.75 12.79 -9.37
N ILE A 124 7.04 12.73 -8.07
CA ILE A 124 6.69 11.58 -7.24
C ILE A 124 5.21 11.65 -6.92
N THR A 125 4.52 10.54 -7.07
CA THR A 125 3.07 10.46 -6.84
C THR A 125 2.70 9.27 -5.96
N LEU A 126 1.71 9.47 -5.10
CA LEU A 126 1.00 8.40 -4.41
C LEU A 126 -0.48 8.48 -4.81
N GLY A 127 -1.03 7.36 -5.33
CA GLY A 127 -2.39 7.36 -5.88
C GLY A 127 -2.58 8.39 -7.00
N GLY A 128 -1.58 8.55 -7.89
CA GLY A 128 -1.61 9.49 -9.01
C GLY A 128 -1.57 10.97 -8.62
N ALA A 129 -1.29 11.30 -7.35
CA ALA A 129 -1.24 12.68 -6.87
C ALA A 129 0.08 12.99 -6.17
N GLY A 130 0.64 14.16 -6.46
CA GLY A 130 1.69 14.78 -5.66
C GLY A 130 1.11 15.47 -4.42
N VAL A 131 1.95 15.72 -3.43
CA VAL A 131 1.63 16.57 -2.28
C VAL A 131 1.66 18.02 -2.73
N ALA A 132 0.61 18.77 -2.42
CA ALA A 132 0.51 20.18 -2.76
C ALA A 132 1.45 21.05 -1.90
N ALA A 133 1.71 22.29 -2.33
CA ALA A 133 2.61 23.20 -1.63
C ALA A 133 2.13 23.59 -0.23
N ASP A 134 0.83 23.46 0.04
CA ASP A 134 0.24 23.65 1.38
C ASP A 134 0.34 22.41 2.27
N GLY A 135 0.96 21.32 1.78
CA GLY A 135 1.10 20.06 2.48
C GLY A 135 -0.12 19.12 2.35
N THR A 136 -1.17 19.52 1.66
CA THR A 136 -2.34 18.69 1.45
C THR A 136 -2.07 17.58 0.40
N TRP A 137 -2.69 16.42 0.61
CA TRP A 137 -2.64 15.33 -0.35
C TRP A 137 -3.96 14.56 -0.35
N LYS A 138 -4.41 14.24 -1.55
CA LYS A 138 -5.56 13.37 -1.79
C LYS A 138 -5.30 12.52 -3.03
N PRO A 139 -5.54 11.19 -2.99
CA PRO A 139 -5.36 10.35 -4.18
C PRO A 139 -6.31 10.80 -5.30
N LYS A 140 -5.80 10.80 -6.53
CA LYS A 140 -6.57 11.09 -7.75
C LYS A 140 -7.01 9.82 -8.46
N SER A 141 -6.27 8.73 -8.27
CA SER A 141 -6.57 7.45 -8.91
C SER A 141 -6.29 6.29 -7.96
N THR A 142 -7.19 5.33 -7.98
CA THR A 142 -7.02 3.98 -7.44
C THR A 142 -7.44 3.01 -8.51
N GLU A 143 -6.69 1.92 -8.65
CA GLU A 143 -7.05 0.80 -9.52
C GLU A 143 -7.93 -0.16 -8.72
N SER A 144 -8.68 -1.01 -9.42
CA SER A 144 -9.42 -2.10 -8.80
C SER A 144 -9.00 -3.43 -9.43
N ILE A 145 -8.69 -4.40 -8.58
CA ILE A 145 -8.40 -5.77 -9.02
C ILE A 145 -9.37 -6.73 -8.33
N ALA A 146 -9.87 -7.71 -9.08
CA ALA A 146 -10.75 -8.73 -8.55
C ALA A 146 -9.95 -9.98 -8.16
N ALA A 147 -10.40 -10.67 -7.11
CA ALA A 147 -9.91 -11.98 -6.80
C ALA A 147 -10.34 -12.99 -7.88
N GLN A 148 -9.44 -13.90 -8.22
CA GLN A 148 -9.70 -15.09 -9.02
C GLN A 148 -9.39 -16.29 -8.14
N ASP A 149 -10.41 -17.02 -7.71
CA ASP A 149 -10.28 -18.17 -6.79
C ASP A 149 -9.45 -17.85 -5.52
N GLY A 150 -9.71 -16.69 -4.91
CA GLY A 150 -8.98 -16.23 -3.72
C GLY A 150 -7.55 -15.72 -4.00
N ILE A 151 -7.19 -15.52 -5.27
CA ILE A 151 -5.89 -15.00 -5.69
C ILE A 151 -6.07 -13.59 -6.26
N TYR A 152 -5.30 -12.63 -5.76
CA TYR A 152 -5.23 -11.28 -6.30
C TYR A 152 -3.93 -11.13 -7.11
N PRO A 153 -3.99 -11.20 -8.44
CA PRO A 153 -2.82 -11.00 -9.28
C PRO A 153 -2.49 -9.52 -9.38
N ILE A 154 -1.24 -9.16 -9.15
CA ILE A 154 -0.76 -7.78 -9.27
C ILE A 154 0.66 -7.73 -9.83
N GLU A 155 0.91 -6.77 -10.69
CA GLU A 155 2.25 -6.40 -11.12
C GLU A 155 2.70 -5.15 -10.37
N VAL A 156 3.91 -5.19 -9.82
CA VAL A 156 4.56 -4.06 -9.15
C VAL A 156 5.78 -3.67 -9.98
N PRO A 157 5.71 -2.56 -10.71
CA PRO A 157 6.81 -2.11 -11.55
C PRO A 157 8.12 -1.93 -10.79
N ALA A 158 9.23 -1.98 -11.51
CA ALA A 158 10.56 -1.69 -10.98
C ALA A 158 10.56 -0.36 -10.22
N ALA A 159 11.34 -0.27 -9.14
CA ALA A 159 11.53 0.93 -8.31
C ALA A 159 10.20 1.59 -7.87
N SER A 160 9.17 0.80 -7.57
CA SER A 160 7.85 1.30 -7.19
C SER A 160 7.24 0.54 -6.01
N ALA A 161 6.08 1.01 -5.52
CA ALA A 161 5.32 0.29 -4.51
C ALA A 161 3.82 0.31 -4.82
N ALA A 162 3.12 -0.70 -4.31
CA ALA A 162 1.68 -0.82 -4.41
C ALA A 162 1.07 -1.14 -3.04
N LEU A 163 0.00 -0.44 -2.69
CA LEU A 163 -0.83 -0.74 -1.53
C LEU A 163 -2.16 -1.29 -2.01
N LEU A 164 -2.44 -2.55 -1.67
CA LEU A 164 -3.75 -3.16 -1.85
C LEU A 164 -4.55 -2.99 -0.56
N VAL A 165 -5.82 -2.62 -0.72
CA VAL A 165 -6.79 -2.62 0.37
C VAL A 165 -7.93 -3.54 -0.02
N ILE A 166 -8.05 -4.65 0.69
CA ILE A 166 -9.05 -5.68 0.49
C ILE A 166 -10.08 -5.52 1.59
N GLY A 167 -11.35 -5.33 1.22
CA GLY A 167 -12.43 -5.11 2.19
C GLY A 167 -12.56 -6.24 3.21
N ALA A 168 -13.22 -5.96 4.34
CA ALA A 168 -13.62 -6.99 5.28
C ALA A 168 -14.48 -8.03 4.57
N GLU A 169 -14.38 -9.29 4.98
CA GLU A 169 -15.38 -10.29 4.59
C GLU A 169 -16.76 -9.79 4.99
N ARG A 170 -17.69 -9.83 4.04
CA ARG A 170 -19.10 -9.81 4.43
C ARG A 170 -19.35 -11.14 5.14
N PRO A 171 -19.86 -11.16 6.39
CA PRO A 171 -20.36 -12.38 6.97
C PRO A 171 -21.31 -13.00 5.96
N GLY A 172 -21.04 -14.24 5.53
CA GLY A 172 -21.85 -14.91 4.53
C GLY A 172 -23.31 -14.80 4.95
N THR A 173 -24.16 -14.28 4.06
CA THR A 173 -25.62 -14.38 4.24
C THR A 173 -25.89 -15.86 4.39
N PRO A 174 -26.50 -16.32 5.52
CA PRO A 174 -26.87 -17.72 5.66
C PRO A 174 -27.73 -18.10 4.45
N ALA A 175 -27.41 -19.20 3.81
CA ALA A 175 -28.22 -19.72 2.73
C ALA A 175 -29.67 -19.78 3.24
N ASP A 176 -30.57 -19.10 2.53
CA ASP A 176 -31.99 -19.10 2.83
C ASP A 176 -32.44 -20.56 2.91
N PRO A 177 -33.03 -21.02 4.02
CA PRO A 177 -33.46 -22.40 4.13
C PRO A 177 -34.49 -22.65 3.03
N ALA A 178 -34.19 -23.61 2.15
CA ALA A 178 -35.01 -23.99 1.03
C ALA A 178 -36.47 -24.14 1.48
N GLU A 179 -37.39 -23.38 0.86
CA GLU A 179 -38.82 -23.52 1.07
C GLU A 179 -39.23 -24.98 0.89
N PRO A 180 -40.03 -25.54 1.82
CA PRO A 180 -40.50 -26.90 1.65
C PRO A 180 -41.46 -26.96 0.45
N SER A 181 -41.09 -27.74 -0.55
CA SER A 181 -41.89 -28.06 -1.73
C SER A 181 -43.29 -28.50 -1.30
N SER A 182 -44.28 -27.65 -1.54
CA SER A 182 -45.70 -28.00 -1.41
C SER A 182 -46.06 -29.02 -2.48
N ARG A 183 -46.27 -30.28 -2.09
CA ARG A 183 -46.87 -31.29 -2.93
C ARG A 183 -48.37 -30.98 -3.07
N PRO A 184 -48.93 -30.96 -4.30
CA PRO A 184 -50.37 -30.92 -4.49
C PRO A 184 -50.97 -32.31 -4.21
N ARG A 185 -52.15 -32.29 -3.60
CA ARG A 185 -53.04 -33.45 -3.44
C ARG A 185 -53.76 -33.76 -4.75
#